data_d39c117598b1126401022127b1e5235e
#
_entry.id   d39c117598b1126401022127b1e5235e
#
_cell.length_a   1.000
_cell.length_b   1.000
_cell.length_c   1.000
_cell.angle_alpha   90.00
_cell.angle_beta   90.00
_cell.angle_gamma   90.00
#
_symmetry.space_group_name_H-M   'P 1'
#
loop_
_entity.id
_entity.type
_entity.pdbx_description
1 polymer ?
#
loop_
_entity_poly.entity_id
_entity_poly.type
_entity_poly.pdbx_seq_one_letter_code
_entity_poly.pdbx_strand_id
1 'polypeptide(L)'
;MDTILLVEDDRFFREMFSNLLQAEGYQVETASCGNDGLEMLANGQYSLVITDLVMPDISGLEILSRVRESHPTVEVIMVTGNANLESAIYALKHGARDYLVKPVNPDEFKHSVAQCIQQRRLLDENEELKNMLGLFRASQSIAGCLDSEHIYHLLVEAIAREAGLSRALGFFRIDGDLGLKVSKGISAELGGSLSKEMATRLDSLSSSEFSIQHLRLSSSYSSEGFTEAFLIPVCSRSEIFGMIVLLNNPSCELPDIAARRKNILFLVEQSLSAFENADTFSRAKDLLFIDDVSGLYNHRYLDIALEREMKRVERYASHLAVLFIDVDSFKLVNDAHGHLVGSRVLAEFGSLIKKSVRDVDIVIRYGGDEYTAILVETSCVTAEMVAERIRRQVEAHHFPGAEGQTIRLTCSIGYACCPDDTASKDVLLDMADKAMYAGKTSGKNRVQRVTGVS
;
A
#
# COMPACT_ATOMS: atom_id res chain seq x y z
N MET A 1 29.98 23.42 -8.00
CA MET A 1 31.11 23.76 -8.92
C MET A 1 31.78 22.45 -9.26
N ASP A 2 32.08 22.19 -10.54
CA ASP A 2 32.72 20.92 -10.92
C ASP A 2 34.19 20.98 -10.58
N THR A 3 34.68 19.93 -9.89
CA THR A 3 36.08 19.77 -9.52
C THR A 3 36.74 18.79 -10.48
N ILE A 4 37.86 19.19 -11.03
CA ILE A 4 38.64 18.42 -12.01
C ILE A 4 39.96 18.02 -11.36
N LEU A 5 40.30 16.75 -11.41
CA LEU A 5 41.63 16.24 -11.01
C LEU A 5 42.51 16.17 -12.25
N LEU A 6 43.63 16.91 -12.25
CA LEU A 6 44.60 16.90 -13.29
C LEU A 6 45.87 16.18 -12.82
N VAL A 7 46.18 15.03 -13.43
CA VAL A 7 47.36 14.23 -13.14
C VAL A 7 48.38 14.34 -14.27
N GLU A 8 49.44 15.03 -14.06
CA GLU A 8 50.43 15.37 -15.10
C GLU A 8 51.83 15.53 -14.46
N ASP A 9 52.82 14.80 -14.91
CA ASP A 9 54.19 14.84 -14.34
C ASP A 9 54.96 16.08 -14.83
N ASP A 10 54.76 16.46 -16.06
CA ASP A 10 55.40 17.68 -16.61
C ASP A 10 54.78 18.96 -16.02
N ARG A 11 55.64 19.74 -15.35
CA ARG A 11 55.19 20.96 -14.68
C ARG A 11 54.62 21.98 -15.65
N PHE A 12 55.17 22.12 -16.85
CA PHE A 12 54.68 23.10 -17.84
C PHE A 12 53.28 22.78 -18.29
N PHE A 13 53.02 21.55 -18.68
CA PHE A 13 51.67 21.12 -19.09
C PHE A 13 50.69 21.17 -17.95
N ARG A 14 51.10 20.77 -16.74
CA ARG A 14 50.25 20.82 -15.53
C ARG A 14 49.80 22.25 -15.22
N GLU A 15 50.74 23.24 -15.23
CA GLU A 15 50.39 24.64 -14.98
C GLU A 15 49.55 25.22 -16.15
N MET A 16 49.86 24.89 -17.37
CA MET A 16 49.13 25.35 -18.58
C MET A 16 47.67 24.86 -18.54
N PHE A 17 47.44 23.56 -18.37
CA PHE A 17 46.09 22.99 -18.35
C PHE A 17 45.29 23.49 -17.15
N SER A 18 45.92 23.55 -15.98
CA SER A 18 45.28 24.09 -14.77
C SER A 18 44.81 25.53 -15.01
N ASN A 19 45.64 26.40 -15.55
CA ASN A 19 45.27 27.79 -15.83
C ASN A 19 44.12 27.89 -16.86
N LEU A 20 44.16 27.08 -17.91
CA LEU A 20 43.10 27.03 -18.93
C LEU A 20 41.75 26.64 -18.32
N LEU A 21 41.72 25.65 -17.45
CA LEU A 21 40.50 25.16 -16.80
C LEU A 21 39.98 26.13 -15.75
N GLN A 22 40.87 26.74 -14.95
CA GLN A 22 40.50 27.76 -13.97
C GLN A 22 39.93 29.01 -14.62
N ALA A 23 40.45 29.40 -15.81
CA ALA A 23 39.90 30.51 -16.58
C ALA A 23 38.46 30.24 -17.09
N GLU A 24 38.08 28.98 -17.30
CA GLU A 24 36.70 28.55 -17.63
C GLU A 24 35.81 28.37 -16.37
N GLY A 25 36.32 28.62 -15.16
CA GLY A 25 35.55 28.61 -13.93
C GLY A 25 35.49 27.24 -13.26
N TYR A 26 36.29 26.27 -13.65
CA TYR A 26 36.39 24.97 -12.96
C TYR A 26 37.30 25.06 -11.73
N GLN A 27 36.99 24.26 -10.72
CA GLN A 27 37.90 23.98 -9.60
C GLN A 27 38.90 22.92 -10.07
N VAL A 28 40.21 23.17 -9.95
CA VAL A 28 41.23 22.24 -10.43
C VAL A 28 42.18 21.87 -9.31
N GLU A 29 42.26 20.61 -9.02
CA GLU A 29 43.28 20.01 -8.16
C GLU A 29 44.29 19.29 -9.04
N THR A 30 45.57 19.41 -8.68
CA THR A 30 46.65 18.88 -9.51
C THR A 30 47.51 17.90 -8.76
N ALA A 31 47.81 16.76 -9.39
CA ALA A 31 48.79 15.77 -8.94
C ALA A 31 50.02 15.75 -9.87
N SER A 32 51.18 15.59 -9.29
CA SER A 32 52.44 15.58 -10.04
C SER A 32 52.90 14.17 -10.43
N CYS A 33 52.18 13.15 -10.01
CA CYS A 33 52.42 11.74 -10.33
C CYS A 33 51.12 10.93 -10.23
N GLY A 34 51.12 9.72 -10.74
CA GLY A 34 49.95 8.86 -10.73
C GLY A 34 49.54 8.40 -9.34
N ASN A 35 50.49 8.11 -8.45
CA ASN A 35 50.23 7.70 -7.07
C ASN A 35 49.49 8.80 -6.28
N ASP A 36 50.00 10.05 -6.36
CA ASP A 36 49.32 11.20 -5.73
C ASP A 36 47.89 11.39 -6.30
N GLY A 37 47.74 11.22 -7.61
CA GLY A 37 46.45 11.28 -8.28
C GLY A 37 45.44 10.25 -7.75
N LEU A 38 45.88 9.00 -7.53
CA LEU A 38 45.02 7.94 -6.96
C LEU A 38 44.69 8.19 -5.47
N GLU A 39 45.62 8.72 -4.70
CA GLU A 39 45.38 9.07 -3.29
C GLU A 39 44.37 10.23 -3.20
N MET A 40 44.50 11.24 -4.04
CA MET A 40 43.55 12.34 -4.13
C MET A 40 42.17 11.84 -4.58
N LEU A 41 42.10 10.96 -5.58
CA LEU A 41 40.88 10.35 -6.05
C LEU A 41 40.14 9.56 -4.96
N ALA A 42 40.85 8.86 -4.10
CA ALA A 42 40.26 8.11 -3.00
C ALA A 42 39.66 8.98 -1.90
N ASN A 43 40.18 10.21 -1.72
CA ASN A 43 39.76 11.13 -0.65
C ASN A 43 38.90 12.30 -1.13
N GLY A 44 38.79 12.53 -2.44
CA GLY A 44 38.08 13.67 -3.06
C GLY A 44 36.89 13.24 -3.92
N GLN A 45 36.08 14.23 -4.27
CA GLN A 45 34.98 14.04 -5.23
C GLN A 45 35.28 14.86 -6.48
N TYR A 46 35.46 14.18 -7.61
CA TYR A 46 35.80 14.77 -8.88
C TYR A 46 34.71 14.49 -9.92
N SER A 47 34.48 15.47 -10.79
CA SER A 47 33.59 15.31 -11.94
C SER A 47 34.33 14.74 -13.16
N LEU A 48 35.62 15.05 -13.27
CA LEU A 48 36.48 14.67 -14.39
C LEU A 48 37.91 14.44 -13.88
N VAL A 49 38.56 13.41 -14.40
CA VAL A 49 40.01 13.18 -14.27
C VAL A 49 40.64 13.39 -15.62
N ILE A 50 41.67 14.21 -15.66
CA ILE A 50 42.54 14.40 -16.86
C ILE A 50 43.90 13.84 -16.49
N THR A 51 44.38 12.89 -17.25
CA THR A 51 45.68 12.21 -16.90
C THR A 51 46.57 12.09 -18.12
N ASP A 52 47.87 12.28 -17.91
CA ASP A 52 48.86 11.85 -18.92
C ASP A 52 48.85 10.32 -19.01
N LEU A 53 49.04 9.82 -20.22
CA LEU A 53 49.19 8.38 -20.45
C LEU A 53 50.50 7.84 -19.90
N VAL A 54 51.61 8.58 -20.05
CA VAL A 54 52.98 8.13 -19.74
C VAL A 54 53.51 8.98 -18.60
N MET A 55 53.59 8.37 -17.43
CA MET A 55 54.17 8.94 -16.19
C MET A 55 55.19 8.02 -15.62
N PRO A 56 56.14 8.54 -14.79
CA PRO A 56 57.28 7.74 -14.26
C PRO A 56 56.90 6.61 -13.33
N ASP A 57 55.75 6.73 -12.64
CA ASP A 57 55.29 5.80 -11.60
C ASP A 57 54.15 4.88 -12.08
N ILE A 58 52.97 5.43 -12.28
CA ILE A 58 51.78 4.71 -12.71
C ILE A 58 51.30 5.30 -14.05
N SER A 59 50.91 4.43 -14.99
CA SER A 59 50.39 4.87 -16.27
C SER A 59 48.98 5.45 -16.15
N GLY A 60 48.62 6.40 -17.01
CA GLY A 60 47.24 6.90 -17.06
C GLY A 60 46.21 5.82 -17.39
N LEU A 61 46.57 4.72 -18.04
CA LEU A 61 45.67 3.57 -18.24
C LEU A 61 45.36 2.85 -16.93
N GLU A 62 46.28 2.81 -16.02
CA GLU A 62 46.06 2.21 -14.69
C GLU A 62 45.16 3.13 -13.86
N ILE A 63 45.35 4.45 -13.94
CA ILE A 63 44.43 5.43 -13.34
C ILE A 63 43.03 5.22 -13.90
N LEU A 64 42.87 5.13 -15.21
CA LEU A 64 41.58 4.88 -15.88
C LEU A 64 40.93 3.61 -15.34
N SER A 65 41.67 2.52 -15.23
CA SER A 65 41.17 1.24 -14.68
C SER A 65 40.64 1.42 -13.26
N ARG A 66 41.40 2.08 -12.39
CA ARG A 66 41.03 2.35 -10.99
C ARG A 66 39.81 3.26 -10.88
N VAL A 67 39.73 4.31 -11.73
CA VAL A 67 38.57 5.19 -11.78
C VAL A 67 37.33 4.38 -12.15
N ARG A 68 37.41 3.52 -13.17
CA ARG A 68 36.26 2.70 -13.61
C ARG A 68 35.83 1.66 -12.55
N GLU A 69 36.77 1.11 -11.77
CA GLU A 69 36.45 0.17 -10.71
C GLU A 69 35.83 0.83 -9.48
N SER A 70 36.35 1.99 -9.05
CA SER A 70 35.99 2.59 -7.76
C SER A 70 35.03 3.80 -7.89
N HIS A 71 35.10 4.52 -9.04
CA HIS A 71 34.35 5.74 -9.30
C HIS A 71 33.76 5.73 -10.73
N PRO A 72 32.86 4.81 -11.06
CA PRO A 72 32.39 4.60 -12.45
C PRO A 72 31.68 5.81 -13.07
N THR A 73 31.22 6.73 -12.24
CA THR A 73 30.57 7.98 -12.67
C THR A 73 31.53 9.10 -13.03
N VAL A 74 32.81 8.99 -12.68
CA VAL A 74 33.83 10.00 -12.99
C VAL A 74 34.30 9.83 -14.44
N GLU A 75 34.24 10.88 -15.23
CA GLU A 75 34.75 10.86 -16.60
C GLU A 75 36.28 10.96 -16.63
N VAL A 76 36.90 10.38 -17.66
CA VAL A 76 38.36 10.40 -17.80
C VAL A 76 38.75 10.87 -19.22
N ILE A 77 39.61 11.91 -19.31
CA ILE A 77 40.27 12.34 -20.53
C ILE A 77 41.74 11.97 -20.42
N MET A 78 42.26 11.33 -21.48
CA MET A 78 43.67 11.00 -21.60
C MET A 78 44.39 12.07 -22.40
N VAL A 79 45.54 12.54 -21.92
CA VAL A 79 46.39 13.50 -22.67
C VAL A 79 47.77 12.89 -22.79
N THR A 80 48.39 12.88 -23.95
CA THR A 80 49.70 12.27 -24.14
C THR A 80 50.56 12.94 -25.20
N GLY A 81 51.87 12.94 -24.93
CA GLY A 81 52.85 13.38 -25.92
C GLY A 81 53.27 12.30 -26.96
N ASN A 82 52.90 11.05 -26.72
CA ASN A 82 53.26 9.94 -27.59
C ASN A 82 52.00 9.31 -28.19
N ALA A 83 51.54 9.82 -29.30
CA ALA A 83 50.35 9.36 -30.01
C ALA A 83 50.61 7.99 -30.68
N ASN A 84 49.98 6.94 -30.13
CA ASN A 84 49.90 5.64 -30.77
C ASN A 84 48.42 5.28 -30.97
N LEU A 85 48.05 4.91 -32.21
CA LEU A 85 46.68 4.53 -32.53
C LEU A 85 46.17 3.37 -31.64
N GLU A 86 47.04 2.44 -31.31
CA GLU A 86 46.71 1.30 -30.45
C GLU A 86 46.37 1.74 -29.00
N SER A 87 47.13 2.67 -28.41
CA SER A 87 46.92 3.17 -27.08
C SER A 87 45.64 4.04 -27.00
N ALA A 88 45.34 4.84 -28.06
CA ALA A 88 44.12 5.60 -28.14
C ALA A 88 42.88 4.70 -28.22
N ILE A 89 42.90 3.71 -29.12
CA ILE A 89 41.81 2.71 -29.22
C ILE A 89 41.63 1.93 -27.91
N TYR A 90 42.73 1.56 -27.27
CA TYR A 90 42.67 0.86 -25.99
C TYR A 90 42.05 1.72 -24.90
N ALA A 91 42.48 2.97 -24.75
CA ALA A 91 41.94 3.88 -23.74
C ALA A 91 40.42 4.11 -23.93
N LEU A 92 39.98 4.39 -25.16
CA LEU A 92 38.55 4.60 -25.46
C LEU A 92 37.71 3.33 -25.21
N LYS A 93 38.22 2.14 -25.58
CA LYS A 93 37.54 0.87 -25.33
C LYS A 93 37.43 0.53 -23.80
N HIS A 94 38.37 1.03 -23.00
CA HIS A 94 38.38 0.82 -21.55
C HIS A 94 37.72 1.96 -20.78
N GLY A 95 37.02 2.86 -21.49
CA GLY A 95 36.15 3.83 -20.88
C GLY A 95 36.71 5.26 -20.76
N ALA A 96 37.88 5.55 -21.34
CA ALA A 96 38.27 6.95 -21.51
C ALA A 96 37.23 7.66 -22.38
N ARG A 97 36.86 8.85 -21.99
CA ARG A 97 35.87 9.65 -22.71
C ARG A 97 36.47 10.29 -23.97
N ASP A 98 37.70 10.73 -23.84
CA ASP A 98 38.43 11.36 -24.94
C ASP A 98 39.95 11.09 -24.80
N TYR A 99 40.66 11.29 -25.87
CA TYR A 99 42.09 11.09 -25.97
C TYR A 99 42.73 12.23 -26.78
N LEU A 100 43.52 13.07 -26.15
CA LEU A 100 44.13 14.26 -26.72
C LEU A 100 45.63 14.09 -26.88
N VAL A 101 46.18 14.62 -27.99
CA VAL A 101 47.62 14.48 -28.31
C VAL A 101 48.32 15.80 -28.10
N LYS A 102 49.40 15.82 -27.33
CA LYS A 102 50.28 16.99 -27.13
C LYS A 102 51.10 17.26 -28.39
N PRO A 103 51.25 18.52 -28.84
CA PRO A 103 50.72 19.74 -28.24
C PRO A 103 49.22 19.90 -28.49
N VAL A 104 48.42 20.02 -27.41
CA VAL A 104 46.96 20.14 -27.47
C VAL A 104 46.56 21.55 -27.83
N ASN A 105 45.64 21.67 -28.80
CA ASN A 105 45.02 22.95 -29.09
C ASN A 105 44.16 23.39 -27.87
N PRO A 106 44.38 24.60 -27.33
CA PRO A 106 43.61 25.07 -26.16
C PRO A 106 42.10 25.05 -26.39
N ASP A 107 41.58 25.37 -27.56
CA ASP A 107 40.15 25.38 -27.84
C ASP A 107 39.58 23.94 -27.92
N GLU A 108 40.32 23.00 -28.48
CA GLU A 108 39.96 21.56 -28.49
C GLU A 108 39.92 20.98 -27.09
N PHE A 109 40.94 21.32 -26.28
CA PHE A 109 40.99 20.89 -24.87
C PHE A 109 39.80 21.37 -24.07
N LYS A 110 39.50 22.70 -24.17
CA LYS A 110 38.34 23.29 -23.49
C LYS A 110 37.04 22.66 -23.95
N HIS A 111 36.90 22.41 -25.26
CA HIS A 111 35.72 21.81 -25.85
C HIS A 111 35.49 20.37 -25.33
N SER A 112 36.53 19.54 -25.33
CA SER A 112 36.46 18.17 -24.81
C SER A 112 36.07 18.15 -23.34
N VAL A 113 36.68 18.98 -22.49
CA VAL A 113 36.34 19.12 -21.07
C VAL A 113 34.90 19.56 -20.88
N ALA A 114 34.47 20.60 -21.60
CA ALA A 114 33.10 21.12 -21.52
C ALA A 114 32.07 20.05 -21.91
N GLN A 115 32.32 19.26 -22.96
CA GLN A 115 31.46 18.16 -23.38
C GLN A 115 31.36 17.07 -22.28
N CYS A 116 32.47 16.67 -21.68
CA CYS A 116 32.48 15.68 -20.61
C CYS A 116 31.65 16.14 -19.41
N ILE A 117 31.87 17.37 -18.96
CA ILE A 117 31.15 17.94 -17.81
C ILE A 117 29.65 18.10 -18.13
N GLN A 118 29.31 18.61 -19.33
CA GLN A 118 27.91 18.76 -19.72
C GLN A 118 27.18 17.42 -19.81
N GLN A 119 27.80 16.40 -20.36
CA GLN A 119 27.19 15.07 -20.44
C GLN A 119 26.97 14.47 -19.07
N ARG A 120 27.94 14.60 -18.15
CA ARG A 120 27.78 14.18 -16.78
C ARG A 120 26.60 14.87 -16.10
N ARG A 121 26.49 16.19 -16.21
CA ARG A 121 25.35 16.95 -15.67
C ARG A 121 24.03 16.45 -16.21
N LEU A 122 23.94 16.17 -17.52
CA LEU A 122 22.71 15.63 -18.12
C LEU A 122 22.38 14.23 -17.60
N LEU A 123 23.36 13.40 -17.28
CA LEU A 123 23.14 12.07 -16.66
C LEU A 123 22.63 12.21 -15.22
N ASP A 124 23.28 13.08 -14.43
CA ASP A 124 22.88 13.35 -13.05
C ASP A 124 21.44 13.93 -12.99
N GLU A 125 21.13 14.94 -13.84
CA GLU A 125 19.78 15.51 -13.95
C GLU A 125 18.74 14.45 -14.38
N ASN A 126 19.10 13.56 -15.29
CA ASN A 126 18.21 12.49 -15.76
C ASN A 126 17.93 11.47 -14.64
N GLU A 127 18.92 11.17 -13.81
CA GLU A 127 18.76 10.29 -12.66
C GLU A 127 17.89 10.94 -11.59
N GLU A 128 18.10 12.22 -11.29
CA GLU A 128 17.25 12.98 -10.38
C GLU A 128 15.79 13.02 -10.87
N LEU A 129 15.57 13.29 -12.16
CA LEU A 129 14.24 13.29 -12.77
C LEU A 129 13.57 11.92 -12.69
N LYS A 130 14.31 10.83 -12.94
CA LYS A 130 13.78 9.46 -12.77
C LYS A 130 13.38 9.17 -11.33
N ASN A 131 14.19 9.60 -10.37
CA ASN A 131 13.89 9.43 -8.94
C ASN A 131 12.65 10.23 -8.55
N MET A 132 12.52 11.49 -8.99
CA MET A 132 11.33 12.31 -8.78
C MET A 132 10.09 11.71 -9.42
N LEU A 133 10.18 11.20 -10.64
CA LEU A 133 9.06 10.52 -11.31
C LEU A 133 8.65 9.24 -10.58
N GLY A 134 9.61 8.49 -10.06
CA GLY A 134 9.36 7.31 -9.23
C GLY A 134 8.59 7.65 -7.95
N LEU A 135 9.02 8.68 -7.25
CA LEU A 135 8.36 9.19 -6.04
C LEU A 135 6.93 9.69 -6.35
N PHE A 136 6.77 10.47 -7.43
CA PHE A 136 5.46 10.99 -7.84
C PHE A 136 4.48 9.87 -8.20
N ARG A 137 4.92 8.86 -8.96
CA ARG A 137 4.09 7.69 -9.29
C ARG A 137 3.67 6.92 -8.05
N ALA A 138 4.59 6.72 -7.11
CA ALA A 138 4.27 6.06 -5.85
C ALA A 138 3.21 6.85 -5.05
N SER A 139 3.38 8.17 -4.94
CA SER A 139 2.42 9.04 -4.26
C SER A 139 1.04 9.03 -4.93
N GLN A 140 0.98 9.08 -6.27
CA GLN A 140 -0.29 8.98 -7.00
C GLN A 140 -0.98 7.64 -6.80
N SER A 141 -0.22 6.53 -6.79
CA SER A 141 -0.77 5.20 -6.56
C SER A 141 -1.36 5.08 -5.15
N ILE A 142 -0.71 5.66 -4.16
CA ILE A 142 -1.20 5.71 -2.78
C ILE A 142 -2.46 6.60 -2.70
N ALA A 143 -2.38 7.84 -3.18
CA ALA A 143 -3.47 8.82 -3.07
C ALA A 143 -4.74 8.42 -3.81
N GLY A 144 -4.62 7.67 -4.92
CA GLY A 144 -5.76 7.17 -5.71
C GLY A 144 -6.37 5.87 -5.19
N CYS A 145 -5.78 5.24 -4.17
CA CYS A 145 -6.27 3.99 -3.63
C CYS A 145 -7.38 4.22 -2.61
N LEU A 146 -8.49 3.49 -2.73
CA LEU A 146 -9.64 3.55 -1.83
C LEU A 146 -9.79 2.28 -0.98
N ASP A 147 -8.79 1.40 -1.01
CA ASP A 147 -8.71 0.18 -0.21
C ASP A 147 -7.56 0.30 0.79
N SER A 148 -7.89 0.37 2.08
CA SER A 148 -6.92 0.53 3.15
C SER A 148 -5.87 -0.59 3.21
N GLU A 149 -6.25 -1.84 2.95
CA GLU A 149 -5.33 -2.98 2.92
C GLU A 149 -4.29 -2.80 1.79
N HIS A 150 -4.72 -2.31 0.65
CA HIS A 150 -3.82 -2.06 -0.48
C HIS A 150 -2.91 -0.85 -0.23
N ILE A 151 -3.41 0.19 0.45
CA ILE A 151 -2.60 1.36 0.84
C ILE A 151 -1.43 0.94 1.74
N TYR A 152 -1.62 0.00 2.70
CA TYR A 152 -0.53 -0.49 3.54
C TYR A 152 0.62 -1.07 2.71
N HIS A 153 0.29 -1.90 1.72
CA HIS A 153 1.29 -2.50 0.83
C HIS A 153 2.03 -1.47 -0.02
N LEU A 154 1.29 -0.54 -0.64
CA LEU A 154 1.86 0.51 -1.47
C LEU A 154 2.81 1.41 -0.67
N LEU A 155 2.42 1.81 0.54
CA LEU A 155 3.22 2.67 1.40
C LEU A 155 4.51 2.00 1.85
N VAL A 156 4.43 0.77 2.37
CA VAL A 156 5.61 0.01 2.83
C VAL A 156 6.58 -0.22 1.67
N GLU A 157 6.06 -0.55 0.50
CA GLU A 157 6.88 -0.76 -0.69
C GLU A 157 7.54 0.51 -1.19
N ALA A 158 6.83 1.63 -1.21
CA ALA A 158 7.35 2.92 -1.63
C ALA A 158 8.45 3.41 -0.68
N ILE A 159 8.24 3.32 0.63
CA ILE A 159 9.22 3.75 1.64
C ILE A 159 10.46 2.83 1.63
N ALA A 160 10.30 1.52 1.52
CA ALA A 160 11.41 0.60 1.43
C ALA A 160 12.29 0.89 0.20
N ARG A 161 11.67 1.16 -0.95
CA ARG A 161 12.36 1.53 -2.19
C ARG A 161 13.08 2.86 -2.06
N GLU A 162 12.42 3.88 -1.48
CA GLU A 162 13.02 5.18 -1.25
C GLU A 162 14.22 5.09 -0.31
N ALA A 163 14.15 4.26 0.73
CA ALA A 163 15.26 4.00 1.63
C ALA A 163 16.37 3.13 1.02
N GLY A 164 16.16 2.53 -0.16
CA GLY A 164 17.11 1.60 -0.77
C GLY A 164 17.21 0.25 -0.02
N LEU A 165 16.16 -0.14 0.71
CA LEU A 165 16.12 -1.37 1.51
C LEU A 165 15.09 -2.35 0.94
N SER A 166 15.39 -3.64 1.00
CA SER A 166 14.52 -4.70 0.45
C SER A 166 13.64 -5.37 1.51
N ARG A 167 13.87 -5.07 2.79
CA ARG A 167 13.23 -5.74 3.94
C ARG A 167 12.48 -4.74 4.78
N ALA A 168 11.17 -4.95 4.89
CA ALA A 168 10.29 -4.04 5.58
C ALA A 168 9.11 -4.76 6.23
N LEU A 169 8.66 -4.22 7.37
CA LEU A 169 7.43 -4.62 8.05
C LEU A 169 6.54 -3.38 8.21
N GLY A 170 5.25 -3.56 7.98
CA GLY A 170 4.24 -2.53 8.21
C GLY A 170 3.29 -2.96 9.32
N PHE A 171 3.27 -2.20 10.40
CA PHE A 171 2.34 -2.34 11.51
C PHE A 171 1.33 -1.20 11.47
N PHE A 172 0.03 -1.53 11.49
CA PHE A 172 -1.03 -0.51 11.43
C PHE A 172 -2.09 -0.79 12.49
N ARG A 173 -2.75 0.26 12.97
CA ARG A 173 -3.83 0.17 13.94
C ARG A 173 -5.15 -0.17 13.25
N ILE A 174 -5.86 -1.16 13.81
CA ILE A 174 -7.20 -1.56 13.40
C ILE A 174 -7.99 -1.79 14.69
N ASP A 175 -9.12 -1.14 14.80
CA ASP A 175 -9.99 -1.22 16.00
C ASP A 175 -9.24 -0.95 17.32
N GLY A 176 -8.19 -0.12 17.28
CA GLY A 176 -7.37 0.24 18.43
C GLY A 176 -6.11 -0.62 18.63
N ASP A 177 -6.04 -1.82 18.08
CA ASP A 177 -4.92 -2.74 18.22
C ASP A 177 -3.90 -2.60 17.06
N LEU A 178 -2.60 -2.68 17.38
CA LEU A 178 -1.52 -2.67 16.41
C LEU A 178 -1.28 -4.07 15.85
N GLY A 179 -1.51 -4.24 14.56
CA GLY A 179 -1.31 -5.51 13.84
C GLY A 179 -0.25 -5.42 12.73
N LEU A 180 0.49 -6.53 12.52
CA LEU A 180 1.35 -6.69 11.35
C LEU A 180 0.48 -6.88 10.11
N LYS A 181 0.55 -5.94 9.16
CA LYS A 181 -0.21 -5.98 7.91
C LYS A 181 0.63 -6.32 6.69
N VAL A 182 1.87 -5.88 6.68
CA VAL A 182 2.76 -6.07 5.54
C VAL A 182 4.08 -6.66 6.02
N SER A 183 4.53 -7.73 5.35
CA SER A 183 5.87 -8.30 5.52
C SER A 183 6.52 -8.43 4.15
N LYS A 184 7.63 -7.75 3.95
CA LYS A 184 8.42 -7.77 2.72
C LYS A 184 9.82 -8.30 3.00
N GLY A 185 10.18 -9.41 2.35
CA GLY A 185 11.52 -10.00 2.46
C GLY A 185 11.87 -10.58 3.84
N ILE A 186 10.86 -10.86 4.68
CA ILE A 186 11.00 -11.33 6.06
C ILE A 186 10.02 -12.48 6.30
N SER A 187 10.42 -13.50 7.06
CA SER A 187 9.56 -14.62 7.41
C SER A 187 8.43 -14.18 8.35
N ALA A 188 7.28 -14.87 8.29
CA ALA A 188 6.12 -14.58 9.15
C ALA A 188 6.45 -14.78 10.65
N GLU A 189 7.31 -15.73 10.98
CA GLU A 189 7.73 -16.01 12.37
C GLU A 189 8.53 -14.85 12.96
N LEU A 190 9.49 -14.32 12.19
CA LEU A 190 10.29 -13.16 12.60
C LEU A 190 9.44 -11.90 12.70
N GLY A 191 8.53 -11.69 11.75
CA GLY A 191 7.56 -10.59 11.79
C GLY A 191 6.70 -10.62 13.05
N GLY A 192 6.22 -11.80 13.47
CA GLY A 192 5.45 -11.99 14.68
C GLY A 192 6.25 -11.74 15.97
N SER A 193 7.53 -12.12 15.99
CA SER A 193 8.42 -11.88 17.13
C SER A 193 8.75 -10.39 17.30
N LEU A 194 9.05 -9.71 16.20
CA LEU A 194 9.27 -8.26 16.18
C LEU A 194 8.01 -7.47 16.52
N SER A 195 6.82 -7.98 16.20
CA SER A 195 5.54 -7.33 16.48
C SER A 195 5.36 -7.01 17.98
N LYS A 196 5.73 -7.96 18.87
CA LYS A 196 5.63 -7.77 20.32
C LYS A 196 6.59 -6.71 20.84
N GLU A 197 7.81 -6.66 20.33
CA GLU A 197 8.81 -5.66 20.72
C GLU A 197 8.40 -4.27 20.20
N MET A 198 7.89 -4.20 18.98
CA MET A 198 7.48 -2.95 18.35
C MET A 198 6.20 -2.35 18.96
N ALA A 199 5.24 -3.16 19.40
CA ALA A 199 4.04 -2.69 20.08
C ALA A 199 4.39 -1.86 21.34
N THR A 200 5.32 -2.36 22.16
CA THR A 200 5.78 -1.68 23.38
C THR A 200 6.47 -0.34 23.07
N ARG A 201 7.13 -0.24 21.91
CA ARG A 201 7.83 0.98 21.50
C ARG A 201 6.89 2.00 20.90
N LEU A 202 5.85 1.59 20.20
CA LEU A 202 4.85 2.48 19.63
C LEU A 202 4.10 3.27 20.71
N ASP A 203 3.79 2.62 21.83
CA ASP A 203 3.14 3.26 22.96
C ASP A 203 4.04 4.32 23.65
N SER A 204 5.35 4.24 23.44
CA SER A 204 6.32 5.23 23.93
C SER A 204 6.58 6.39 22.96
N LEU A 205 6.10 6.32 21.73
CA LEU A 205 6.25 7.42 20.76
C LEU A 205 5.25 8.53 21.09
N SER A 206 5.75 9.72 21.37
CA SER A 206 4.90 10.91 21.46
C SER A 206 4.45 11.34 20.05
N SER A 207 3.18 11.62 19.88
CA SER A 207 2.55 12.00 18.60
C SER A 207 3.01 13.37 18.05
N SER A 208 3.94 14.08 18.71
CA SER A 208 4.20 15.50 18.43
C SER A 208 5.23 15.78 17.35
N GLU A 209 6.06 14.82 16.97
CA GLU A 209 7.06 15.03 15.90
C GLU A 209 7.32 13.76 15.09
N PHE A 210 7.23 13.89 13.75
CA PHE A 210 7.72 12.87 12.85
C PHE A 210 9.24 12.75 12.96
N SER A 211 9.71 11.70 13.62
CA SER A 211 11.14 11.39 13.69
C SER A 211 11.41 9.95 13.29
N ILE A 212 12.29 9.77 12.31
CA ILE A 212 12.81 8.45 11.97
C ILE A 212 13.80 8.06 13.05
N GLN A 213 13.55 6.93 13.72
CA GLN A 213 14.43 6.43 14.77
C GLN A 213 15.33 5.33 14.23
N HIS A 214 16.63 5.43 14.52
CA HIS A 214 17.59 4.36 14.29
C HIS A 214 17.68 3.50 15.55
N LEU A 215 17.53 2.19 15.40
CA LEU A 215 17.54 1.23 16.50
C LEU A 215 18.56 0.12 16.25
N ARG A 216 19.25 -0.28 17.31
CA ARG A 216 19.92 -1.57 17.36
C ARG A 216 18.96 -2.62 17.88
N LEU A 217 18.86 -3.73 17.15
CA LEU A 217 17.99 -4.85 17.49
C LEU A 217 18.69 -5.73 18.54
N SER A 218 17.88 -6.46 19.32
CA SER A 218 18.40 -7.40 20.31
C SER A 218 19.17 -8.54 19.64
N SER A 219 20.09 -9.15 20.39
CA SER A 219 20.96 -10.25 19.89
C SER A 219 20.19 -11.47 19.39
N SER A 220 18.91 -11.62 19.78
CA SER A 220 18.05 -12.70 19.30
C SER A 220 17.77 -12.66 17.79
N TYR A 221 17.89 -11.50 17.14
CA TYR A 221 17.70 -11.34 15.68
C TYR A 221 18.99 -11.39 14.88
N SER A 222 20.15 -11.37 15.55
CA SER A 222 21.46 -11.42 14.92
C SER A 222 21.76 -12.76 14.22
N SER A 223 21.11 -13.85 14.64
CA SER A 223 21.20 -15.16 13.99
C SER A 223 20.66 -15.16 12.56
N GLU A 224 19.74 -14.26 12.23
CA GLU A 224 19.20 -14.06 10.88
C GLU A 224 19.86 -12.89 10.13
N GLY A 225 20.91 -12.29 10.72
CA GLY A 225 21.69 -11.20 10.13
C GLY A 225 21.07 -9.82 10.29
N PHE A 226 20.05 -9.65 11.15
CA PHE A 226 19.46 -8.35 11.46
C PHE A 226 20.08 -7.78 12.73
N THR A 227 20.70 -6.64 12.59
CA THR A 227 21.38 -5.93 13.70
C THR A 227 20.81 -4.55 13.95
N GLU A 228 20.23 -3.95 12.92
CA GLU A 228 19.77 -2.56 12.96
C GLU A 228 18.45 -2.40 12.21
N ALA A 229 17.66 -1.40 12.62
CA ALA A 229 16.41 -1.04 11.99
C ALA A 229 16.18 0.47 12.00
N PHE A 230 15.45 0.96 10.98
CA PHE A 230 14.78 2.25 11.04
C PHE A 230 13.32 2.09 11.39
N LEU A 231 12.84 2.87 12.34
CA LEU A 231 11.43 3.02 12.67
C LEU A 231 10.90 4.31 12.06
N ILE A 232 9.88 4.19 11.24
CA ILE A 232 9.23 5.31 10.55
C ILE A 232 7.79 5.35 11.03
N PRO A 233 7.40 6.31 11.89
CA PRO A 233 6.03 6.43 12.33
C PRO A 233 5.13 6.90 11.19
N VAL A 234 3.95 6.30 11.06
CA VAL A 234 2.86 6.77 10.20
C VAL A 234 1.89 7.49 11.10
N CYS A 235 2.07 8.80 11.24
CA CYS A 235 1.30 9.60 12.18
C CYS A 235 0.88 10.94 11.59
N SER A 236 -0.31 11.40 12.00
CA SER A 236 -0.74 12.80 11.87
C SER A 236 -0.35 13.59 13.13
N ARG A 237 -0.67 14.88 13.16
CA ARG A 237 -0.42 15.72 14.34
C ARG A 237 -1.14 15.26 15.63
N SER A 238 -2.20 14.46 15.49
CA SER A 238 -3.07 14.06 16.60
C SER A 238 -3.13 12.55 16.83
N GLU A 239 -2.72 11.74 15.87
CA GLU A 239 -2.94 10.29 15.92
C GLU A 239 -1.81 9.51 15.24
N ILE A 240 -1.49 8.34 15.79
CA ILE A 240 -0.55 7.38 15.22
C ILE A 240 -1.34 6.26 14.55
N PHE A 241 -1.29 6.19 13.22
CA PHE A 241 -1.96 5.18 12.41
C PHE A 241 -1.16 3.88 12.33
N GLY A 242 0.15 3.97 12.49
CA GLY A 242 1.00 2.79 12.39
C GLY A 242 2.49 3.11 12.42
N MET A 243 3.28 2.12 12.05
CA MET A 243 4.73 2.21 12.00
C MET A 243 5.30 1.31 10.91
N ILE A 244 6.29 1.79 10.18
CA ILE A 244 7.06 1.00 9.23
C ILE A 244 8.44 0.74 9.83
N VAL A 245 8.85 -0.52 9.81
CA VAL A 245 10.16 -0.97 10.26
C VAL A 245 10.95 -1.40 9.05
N LEU A 246 12.07 -0.74 8.77
CA LEU A 246 13.01 -1.11 7.74
C LEU A 246 14.21 -1.80 8.37
N LEU A 247 14.57 -2.98 7.90
CA LEU A 247 15.67 -3.76 8.43
C LEU A 247 16.90 -3.71 7.51
N ASN A 248 18.09 -3.75 8.08
CA ASN A 248 19.33 -3.86 7.32
C ASN A 248 19.37 -5.16 6.50
N ASN A 249 20.11 -5.14 5.39
CA ASN A 249 20.45 -6.38 4.70
C ASN A 249 21.60 -7.07 5.44
N PRO A 250 21.64 -8.41 5.49
CA PRO A 250 22.78 -9.13 6.06
C PRO A 250 24.07 -8.66 5.39
N SER A 251 25.08 -8.38 6.20
CA SER A 251 26.41 -7.92 5.75
C SER A 251 26.46 -6.51 5.15
N CYS A 252 25.39 -5.71 5.23
CA CYS A 252 25.40 -4.32 4.81
C CYS A 252 24.99 -3.41 5.98
N GLU A 253 25.67 -2.30 6.13
CA GLU A 253 25.24 -1.22 7.01
C GLU A 253 23.95 -0.56 6.48
N LEU A 254 23.20 0.06 7.38
CA LEU A 254 22.03 0.84 6.97
C LEU A 254 22.49 2.07 6.17
N PRO A 255 21.81 2.40 5.06
CA PRO A 255 22.12 3.60 4.28
C PRO A 255 21.81 4.86 5.07
N ASP A 256 22.47 5.97 4.73
CA ASP A 256 22.11 7.27 5.28
C ASP A 256 20.72 7.68 4.78
N ILE A 257 19.75 7.66 5.69
CA ILE A 257 18.35 8.00 5.42
C ILE A 257 18.08 9.50 5.55
N ALA A 258 19.02 10.29 6.09
CA ALA A 258 18.82 11.71 6.36
C ALA A 258 18.53 12.51 5.07
N ALA A 259 19.25 12.20 3.99
CA ALA A 259 19.04 12.83 2.67
C ALA A 259 17.66 12.51 2.08
N ARG A 260 17.07 11.37 2.42
CA ARG A 260 15.78 10.87 1.89
C ARG A 260 14.59 11.16 2.81
N ARG A 261 14.84 11.77 3.98
CA ARG A 261 13.82 12.06 4.99
C ARG A 261 12.63 12.84 4.43
N LYS A 262 12.88 13.83 3.57
CA LYS A 262 11.83 14.66 2.97
C LYS A 262 10.89 13.84 2.08
N ASN A 263 11.44 12.94 1.28
CA ASN A 263 10.68 12.07 0.37
C ASN A 263 9.85 11.06 1.16
N ILE A 264 10.43 10.47 2.21
CA ILE A 264 9.73 9.55 3.10
C ILE A 264 8.57 10.26 3.82
N LEU A 265 8.79 11.45 4.37
CA LEU A 265 7.74 12.25 4.99
C LEU A 265 6.62 12.56 4.00
N PHE A 266 6.95 12.96 2.78
CA PHE A 266 5.97 13.21 1.72
C PHE A 266 5.10 11.96 1.44
N LEU A 267 5.70 10.76 1.34
CA LEU A 267 4.94 9.52 1.14
C LEU A 267 4.01 9.21 2.32
N VAL A 268 4.47 9.44 3.55
CA VAL A 268 3.63 9.29 4.76
C VAL A 268 2.46 10.26 4.73
N GLU A 269 2.69 11.54 4.43
CA GLU A 269 1.61 12.55 4.34
C GLU A 269 0.56 12.18 3.27
N GLN A 270 1.01 11.71 2.09
CA GLN A 270 0.09 11.24 1.05
C GLN A 270 -0.72 10.02 1.48
N SER A 271 -0.13 9.12 2.26
CA SER A 271 -0.84 7.94 2.77
C SER A 271 -1.90 8.29 3.80
N LEU A 272 -1.66 9.29 4.66
CA LEU A 272 -2.66 9.75 5.63
C LEU A 272 -3.91 10.27 4.94
N SER A 273 -3.74 11.11 3.92
CA SER A 273 -4.88 11.58 3.10
C SER A 273 -5.59 10.44 2.37
N ALA A 274 -4.84 9.42 1.91
CA ALA A 274 -5.42 8.25 1.28
C ALA A 274 -6.24 7.40 2.27
N PHE A 275 -5.78 7.23 3.50
CA PHE A 275 -6.53 6.53 4.55
C PHE A 275 -7.82 7.26 4.91
N GLU A 276 -7.79 8.58 5.06
CA GLU A 276 -8.99 9.39 5.30
C GLU A 276 -10.01 9.27 4.16
N ASN A 277 -9.54 9.30 2.91
CA ASN A 277 -10.38 9.11 1.73
C ASN A 277 -10.98 7.70 1.67
N ALA A 278 -10.19 6.66 1.94
CA ALA A 278 -10.63 5.27 1.95
C ALA A 278 -11.68 5.02 3.04
N ASP A 279 -11.48 5.56 4.24
CA ASP A 279 -12.45 5.48 5.35
C ASP A 279 -13.75 6.22 5.00
N THR A 280 -13.64 7.45 4.48
CA THR A 280 -14.80 8.23 4.02
C THR A 280 -15.56 7.50 2.92
N PHE A 281 -14.86 6.92 1.96
CA PHE A 281 -15.46 6.15 0.88
C PHE A 281 -16.15 4.88 1.39
N SER A 282 -15.52 4.17 2.34
CA SER A 282 -16.09 2.98 2.97
C SER A 282 -17.38 3.34 3.71
N ARG A 283 -17.37 4.39 4.53
CA ARG A 283 -18.57 4.88 5.24
C ARG A 283 -19.67 5.33 4.27
N ALA A 284 -19.30 6.05 3.20
CA ALA A 284 -20.27 6.45 2.18
C ALA A 284 -20.88 5.24 1.47
N LYS A 285 -20.07 4.22 1.19
CA LYS A 285 -20.53 2.95 0.62
C LYS A 285 -21.47 2.21 1.55
N ASP A 286 -21.16 2.18 2.86
CA ASP A 286 -22.02 1.56 3.86
C ASP A 286 -23.38 2.28 3.94
N LEU A 287 -23.40 3.62 3.90
CA LEU A 287 -24.63 4.40 3.84
C LEU A 287 -25.48 4.07 2.61
N LEU A 288 -24.88 3.74 1.45
CA LEU A 288 -25.62 3.31 0.26
C LEU A 288 -26.33 1.97 0.42
N PHE A 289 -25.94 1.17 1.41
CA PHE A 289 -26.47 -0.17 1.65
C PHE A 289 -27.37 -0.26 2.87
N ILE A 290 -27.54 0.82 3.63
CA ILE A 290 -28.47 0.87 4.77
C ILE A 290 -29.81 1.42 4.33
N ASP A 291 -30.87 0.87 4.90
CA ASP A 291 -32.24 1.38 4.77
C ASP A 291 -32.54 2.41 5.85
N ASP A 292 -32.92 3.62 5.45
CA ASP A 292 -33.10 4.77 6.34
C ASP A 292 -34.21 4.57 7.39
N VAL A 293 -35.17 3.68 7.13
CA VAL A 293 -36.31 3.43 8.04
C VAL A 293 -35.98 2.38 9.07
N SER A 294 -35.43 1.25 8.64
CA SER A 294 -35.20 0.10 9.53
C SER A 294 -33.80 0.06 10.15
N GLY A 295 -32.82 0.78 9.58
CA GLY A 295 -31.43 0.70 9.96
C GLY A 295 -30.74 -0.64 9.57
N LEU A 296 -31.43 -1.50 8.85
CA LEU A 296 -30.92 -2.74 8.28
C LEU A 296 -30.27 -2.50 6.93
N TYR A 297 -29.65 -3.53 6.38
CA TYR A 297 -29.22 -3.46 4.98
C TYR A 297 -30.42 -3.34 4.04
N ASN A 298 -30.23 -2.67 2.91
CA ASN A 298 -31.24 -2.53 1.86
C ASN A 298 -31.10 -3.62 0.78
N HIS A 299 -32.02 -3.67 -0.18
CA HIS A 299 -32.04 -4.67 -1.25
C HIS A 299 -30.76 -4.70 -2.11
N ARG A 300 -30.05 -3.55 -2.26
CA ARG A 300 -28.79 -3.50 -3.04
C ARG A 300 -27.69 -4.34 -2.40
N TYR A 301 -27.69 -4.43 -1.07
CA TYR A 301 -26.72 -5.25 -0.36
C TYR A 301 -26.99 -6.75 -0.47
N LEU A 302 -28.26 -7.14 -0.70
CA LEU A 302 -28.66 -8.56 -0.83
C LEU A 302 -27.85 -9.29 -1.89
N ASP A 303 -27.72 -8.71 -3.08
CA ASP A 303 -27.00 -9.33 -4.20
C ASP A 303 -25.52 -9.59 -3.88
N ILE A 304 -24.87 -8.61 -3.26
CA ILE A 304 -23.46 -8.68 -2.88
C ILE A 304 -23.25 -9.71 -1.77
N ALA A 305 -24.09 -9.65 -0.74
CA ALA A 305 -23.98 -10.53 0.42
C ALA A 305 -24.25 -11.99 0.02
N LEU A 306 -25.31 -12.23 -0.73
CA LEU A 306 -25.70 -13.58 -1.14
C LEU A 306 -24.65 -14.22 -2.07
N GLU A 307 -24.12 -13.46 -3.03
CA GLU A 307 -23.06 -13.96 -3.91
C GLU A 307 -21.79 -14.33 -3.13
N ARG A 308 -21.41 -13.52 -2.14
CA ARG A 308 -20.27 -13.80 -1.28
C ARG A 308 -20.46 -15.07 -0.47
N GLU A 309 -21.62 -15.21 0.18
CA GLU A 309 -21.89 -16.37 1.03
C GLU A 309 -22.10 -17.66 0.21
N MET A 310 -22.64 -17.59 -0.97
CA MET A 310 -22.73 -18.76 -1.87
C MET A 310 -21.35 -19.26 -2.33
N LYS A 311 -20.42 -18.35 -2.64
CA LYS A 311 -19.01 -18.74 -2.91
C LYS A 311 -18.36 -19.41 -1.70
N ARG A 312 -18.74 -19.02 -0.45
CA ARG A 312 -18.28 -19.71 0.76
C ARG A 312 -18.87 -21.10 0.88
N VAL A 313 -20.18 -21.27 0.62
CA VAL A 313 -20.84 -22.58 0.61
C VAL A 313 -20.13 -23.54 -0.36
N GLU A 314 -19.84 -23.10 -1.58
CA GLU A 314 -19.11 -23.89 -2.58
C GLU A 314 -17.70 -24.27 -2.10
N ARG A 315 -16.94 -23.30 -1.54
CA ARG A 315 -15.55 -23.53 -1.12
C ARG A 315 -15.44 -24.46 0.08
N TYR A 316 -16.33 -24.34 1.06
CA TYR A 316 -16.23 -25.06 2.33
C TYR A 316 -17.23 -26.21 2.46
N ALA A 317 -18.00 -26.50 1.41
CA ALA A 317 -19.07 -27.52 1.42
C ALA A 317 -20.03 -27.31 2.61
N SER A 318 -20.37 -26.06 2.93
CA SER A 318 -21.27 -25.69 4.00
C SER A 318 -22.71 -25.52 3.50
N HIS A 319 -23.61 -25.03 4.34
CA HIS A 319 -25.02 -24.79 4.00
C HIS A 319 -25.36 -23.32 4.19
N LEU A 320 -26.34 -22.84 3.45
CA LEU A 320 -26.90 -21.51 3.53
C LEU A 320 -28.42 -21.59 3.41
N ALA A 321 -29.15 -20.74 4.14
CA ALA A 321 -30.57 -20.60 3.92
C ALA A 321 -30.95 -19.13 3.72
N VAL A 322 -31.91 -18.89 2.83
CA VAL A 322 -32.52 -17.59 2.61
C VAL A 322 -33.98 -17.61 3.08
N LEU A 323 -34.34 -16.63 3.91
CA LEU A 323 -35.71 -16.40 4.31
C LEU A 323 -36.25 -15.14 3.63
N PHE A 324 -37.43 -15.24 3.02
CA PHE A 324 -38.26 -14.08 2.64
C PHE A 324 -39.38 -13.91 3.66
N ILE A 325 -39.55 -12.71 4.18
CA ILE A 325 -40.44 -12.39 5.29
C ILE A 325 -41.28 -11.18 4.92
N ASP A 326 -42.60 -11.27 5.06
CA ASP A 326 -43.51 -10.17 4.77
C ASP A 326 -44.44 -9.93 5.96
N VAL A 327 -44.67 -8.67 6.26
CA VAL A 327 -45.61 -8.24 7.32
C VAL A 327 -47.04 -8.38 6.87
N ASP A 328 -47.77 -9.31 7.48
CA ASP A 328 -49.15 -9.55 7.08
C ASP A 328 -50.05 -8.34 7.28
N SER A 329 -50.74 -7.93 6.20
CA SER A 329 -51.73 -6.86 6.21
C SER A 329 -51.18 -5.49 6.65
N PHE A 330 -49.91 -5.21 6.43
CA PHE A 330 -49.27 -3.94 6.83
C PHE A 330 -49.97 -2.67 6.29
N LYS A 331 -50.61 -2.74 5.13
CA LYS A 331 -51.39 -1.64 4.60
C LYS A 331 -52.45 -1.15 5.57
N LEU A 332 -53.12 -2.03 6.31
CA LEU A 332 -54.12 -1.66 7.30
C LEU A 332 -53.54 -0.83 8.46
N VAL A 333 -52.27 -1.03 8.79
CA VAL A 333 -51.57 -0.21 9.78
C VAL A 333 -51.41 1.22 9.29
N ASN A 334 -50.97 1.40 8.06
CA ASN A 334 -50.86 2.72 7.45
C ASN A 334 -52.20 3.44 7.32
N ASP A 335 -53.24 2.70 6.91
CA ASP A 335 -54.59 3.23 6.72
C ASP A 335 -55.21 3.66 8.08
N ALA A 336 -54.94 2.93 9.15
CA ALA A 336 -55.52 3.20 10.48
C ALA A 336 -54.70 4.20 11.31
N HIS A 337 -53.36 4.17 11.21
CA HIS A 337 -52.44 4.88 12.12
C HIS A 337 -51.54 5.91 11.42
N GLY A 338 -51.55 5.97 10.08
CA GLY A 338 -50.72 6.84 9.26
C GLY A 338 -49.32 6.34 9.02
N HIS A 339 -48.66 6.86 7.98
CA HIS A 339 -47.35 6.44 7.52
C HIS A 339 -46.21 6.61 8.54
N LEU A 340 -46.29 7.61 9.43
CA LEU A 340 -45.25 7.80 10.48
C LEU A 340 -45.26 6.68 11.52
N VAL A 341 -46.45 6.18 11.87
CA VAL A 341 -46.58 5.01 12.75
C VAL A 341 -46.13 3.77 12.02
N GLY A 342 -46.54 3.60 10.74
CA GLY A 342 -46.07 2.49 9.92
C GLY A 342 -44.55 2.40 9.82
N SER A 343 -43.88 3.54 9.62
CA SER A 343 -42.39 3.57 9.59
C SER A 343 -41.75 3.11 10.91
N ARG A 344 -42.33 3.52 12.08
CA ARG A 344 -41.86 3.05 13.38
C ARG A 344 -42.09 1.55 13.57
N VAL A 345 -43.22 1.05 13.12
CA VAL A 345 -43.56 -0.37 13.15
C VAL A 345 -42.54 -1.18 12.31
N LEU A 346 -42.21 -0.70 11.10
CA LEU A 346 -41.25 -1.34 10.22
C LEU A 346 -39.83 -1.36 10.86
N ALA A 347 -39.40 -0.25 11.47
CA ALA A 347 -38.13 -0.18 12.17
C ALA A 347 -38.06 -1.21 13.31
N GLU A 348 -39.12 -1.29 14.11
CA GLU A 348 -39.18 -2.22 15.25
C GLU A 348 -39.31 -3.67 14.78
N PHE A 349 -40.03 -3.93 13.71
CA PHE A 349 -40.13 -5.24 13.07
C PHE A 349 -38.74 -5.71 12.60
N GLY A 350 -37.98 -4.86 11.90
CA GLY A 350 -36.62 -5.15 11.49
C GLY A 350 -35.68 -5.44 12.67
N SER A 351 -35.79 -4.65 13.74
CA SER A 351 -35.05 -4.88 14.98
C SER A 351 -35.37 -6.25 15.61
N LEU A 352 -36.64 -6.64 15.58
CA LEU A 352 -37.09 -7.92 16.10
C LEU A 352 -36.53 -9.10 15.30
N ILE A 353 -36.49 -9.01 13.96
CA ILE A 353 -35.84 -10.02 13.13
C ILE A 353 -34.36 -10.08 13.46
N LYS A 354 -33.65 -8.94 13.53
CA LYS A 354 -32.21 -8.91 13.81
C LYS A 354 -31.86 -9.54 15.16
N LYS A 355 -32.67 -9.33 16.17
CA LYS A 355 -32.54 -9.99 17.50
C LYS A 355 -32.87 -11.48 17.48
N SER A 356 -33.59 -11.93 16.46
CA SER A 356 -34.00 -13.33 16.29
C SER A 356 -33.00 -14.17 15.53
N VAL A 357 -31.95 -13.60 14.99
CA VAL A 357 -30.88 -14.27 14.23
C VAL A 357 -29.54 -14.04 14.90
N ARG A 358 -28.48 -14.72 14.44
CA ARG A 358 -27.10 -14.56 14.97
C ARG A 358 -26.46 -13.29 14.39
N ASP A 359 -25.39 -12.80 15.04
CA ASP A 359 -24.66 -11.64 14.55
C ASP A 359 -24.05 -11.84 13.15
N VAL A 360 -23.66 -13.09 12.82
CA VAL A 360 -23.13 -13.46 11.49
C VAL A 360 -24.19 -13.52 10.41
N ASP A 361 -25.48 -13.62 10.76
CA ASP A 361 -26.59 -13.65 9.84
C ASP A 361 -26.90 -12.22 9.34
N ILE A 362 -27.28 -12.12 8.07
CA ILE A 362 -27.50 -10.83 7.40
C ILE A 362 -28.98 -10.60 7.23
N VAL A 363 -29.48 -9.50 7.79
CA VAL A 363 -30.87 -9.10 7.68
C VAL A 363 -30.98 -7.87 6.80
N ILE A 364 -31.90 -7.92 5.87
CA ILE A 364 -32.06 -6.93 4.78
C ILE A 364 -33.54 -6.53 4.71
N ARG A 365 -33.81 -5.26 4.56
CA ARG A 365 -35.12 -4.80 4.13
C ARG A 365 -35.17 -4.79 2.61
N TYR A 366 -35.95 -5.68 2.03
CA TYR A 366 -36.02 -5.86 0.58
C TYR A 366 -36.81 -4.73 -0.08
N GLY A 367 -37.93 -4.34 0.50
CA GLY A 367 -38.75 -3.20 0.06
C GLY A 367 -40.07 -3.11 0.82
N GLY A 368 -40.63 -1.94 0.97
CA GLY A 368 -41.94 -1.77 1.62
C GLY A 368 -42.00 -2.44 3.00
N ASP A 369 -42.77 -3.50 3.11
CA ASP A 369 -43.01 -4.36 4.27
C ASP A 369 -42.31 -5.74 4.16
N GLU A 370 -41.43 -5.91 3.18
CA GLU A 370 -40.69 -7.16 2.89
C GLU A 370 -39.27 -7.13 3.42
N TYR A 371 -38.88 -8.23 4.04
CA TYR A 371 -37.52 -8.44 4.61
C TYR A 371 -36.92 -9.74 4.10
N THR A 372 -35.61 -9.80 4.06
CA THR A 372 -34.87 -11.02 3.72
C THR A 372 -33.79 -11.29 4.77
N ALA A 373 -33.61 -12.54 5.17
CA ALA A 373 -32.52 -12.95 6.02
C ALA A 373 -31.67 -14.02 5.35
N ILE A 374 -30.35 -13.80 5.31
CA ILE A 374 -29.37 -14.81 4.89
C ILE A 374 -28.82 -15.47 6.16
N LEU A 375 -29.11 -16.73 6.34
CA LEU A 375 -28.64 -17.53 7.47
C LEU A 375 -27.37 -18.30 7.06
N VAL A 376 -26.23 -17.86 7.60
CA VAL A 376 -24.92 -18.38 7.23
C VAL A 376 -24.67 -19.73 7.96
N GLU A 377 -24.04 -20.68 7.28
CA GLU A 377 -23.74 -22.03 7.82
C GLU A 377 -24.94 -22.69 8.51
N THR A 378 -26.10 -22.63 7.84
CA THR A 378 -27.37 -23.03 8.41
C THR A 378 -28.06 -24.09 7.53
N SER A 379 -28.34 -25.26 8.08
CA SER A 379 -29.10 -26.33 7.40
C SER A 379 -30.58 -25.99 7.30
N CYS A 380 -31.31 -26.64 6.40
CA CYS A 380 -32.75 -26.43 6.21
C CYS A 380 -33.56 -26.65 7.49
N VAL A 381 -33.24 -27.66 8.29
CA VAL A 381 -33.93 -27.92 9.57
C VAL A 381 -33.72 -26.77 10.55
N THR A 382 -32.51 -26.24 10.62
CA THR A 382 -32.19 -25.09 11.48
C THR A 382 -32.84 -23.82 10.95
N ALA A 383 -32.90 -23.64 9.63
CA ALA A 383 -33.56 -22.50 8.98
C ALA A 383 -35.06 -22.43 9.30
N GLU A 384 -35.75 -23.58 9.27
CA GLU A 384 -37.15 -23.69 9.69
C GLU A 384 -37.36 -23.28 11.14
N MET A 385 -36.48 -23.74 12.04
CA MET A 385 -36.57 -23.35 13.46
C MET A 385 -36.34 -21.86 13.66
N VAL A 386 -35.43 -21.24 12.93
CA VAL A 386 -35.19 -19.79 12.98
C VAL A 386 -36.40 -19.02 12.44
N ALA A 387 -36.92 -19.45 11.29
CA ALA A 387 -38.10 -18.84 10.69
C ALA A 387 -39.32 -18.90 11.63
N GLU A 388 -39.58 -20.07 12.25
CA GLU A 388 -40.67 -20.22 13.18
C GLU A 388 -40.45 -19.43 14.50
N ARG A 389 -39.20 -19.25 14.93
CA ARG A 389 -38.85 -18.36 16.05
C ARG A 389 -39.21 -16.93 15.73
N ILE A 390 -38.83 -16.43 14.53
CA ILE A 390 -39.15 -15.07 14.07
C ILE A 390 -40.68 -14.90 14.04
N ARG A 391 -41.41 -15.82 13.39
CA ARG A 391 -42.86 -15.76 13.28
C ARG A 391 -43.55 -15.64 14.65
N ARG A 392 -43.17 -16.51 15.63
CA ARG A 392 -43.73 -16.49 16.98
C ARG A 392 -43.40 -15.23 17.75
N GLN A 393 -42.18 -14.72 17.61
CA GLN A 393 -41.78 -13.48 18.26
C GLN A 393 -42.57 -12.28 17.71
N VAL A 394 -42.79 -12.21 16.40
CA VAL A 394 -43.62 -11.19 15.76
C VAL A 394 -45.09 -11.30 16.26
N GLU A 395 -45.67 -12.49 16.25
CA GLU A 395 -47.05 -12.73 16.73
C GLU A 395 -47.27 -12.32 18.17
N ALA A 396 -46.28 -12.57 19.04
CA ALA A 396 -46.36 -12.23 20.47
C ALA A 396 -46.05 -10.76 20.78
N HIS A 397 -45.40 -10.05 19.81
CA HIS A 397 -44.94 -8.68 20.03
C HIS A 397 -46.07 -7.66 19.95
N HIS A 398 -45.94 -6.57 20.74
CA HIS A 398 -46.86 -5.44 20.74
C HIS A 398 -46.18 -4.23 20.13
N PHE A 399 -46.53 -3.94 18.90
CA PHE A 399 -45.95 -2.79 18.18
C PHE A 399 -46.61 -1.46 18.59
N PRO A 400 -45.88 -0.33 18.56
CA PRO A 400 -46.41 0.96 18.96
C PRO A 400 -47.41 1.49 17.93
N GLY A 401 -48.63 1.79 18.37
CA GLY A 401 -49.67 2.44 17.59
C GLY A 401 -49.73 3.96 17.83
N ALA A 402 -50.74 4.60 17.25
CA ALA A 402 -51.06 6.00 17.54
C ALA A 402 -51.64 6.14 18.95
N GLU A 403 -51.42 7.28 19.63
CA GLU A 403 -52.03 7.68 20.89
C GLU A 403 -51.86 6.63 22.04
N GLY A 404 -50.71 5.89 22.03
CA GLY A 404 -50.42 4.88 23.03
C GLY A 404 -51.13 3.52 22.83
N GLN A 405 -51.78 3.35 21.70
CA GLN A 405 -52.34 2.05 21.31
C GLN A 405 -51.27 1.07 20.96
N THR A 406 -51.58 -0.22 21.04
CA THR A 406 -50.72 -1.30 20.61
C THR A 406 -51.28 -2.01 19.39
N ILE A 407 -50.40 -2.32 18.46
CA ILE A 407 -50.75 -3.03 17.23
C ILE A 407 -50.21 -4.44 17.31
N ARG A 408 -51.00 -5.45 16.98
CA ARG A 408 -50.58 -6.83 16.81
C ARG A 408 -50.43 -7.14 15.31
N LEU A 409 -49.31 -7.72 14.94
CA LEU A 409 -49.01 -8.12 13.59
C LEU A 409 -48.61 -9.59 13.55
N THR A 410 -48.73 -10.17 12.40
CA THR A 410 -48.19 -11.46 12.03
C THR A 410 -47.28 -11.32 10.82
N CYS A 411 -46.52 -12.35 10.50
CA CYS A 411 -45.73 -12.40 9.28
C CYS A 411 -45.82 -13.76 8.59
N SER A 412 -45.72 -13.73 7.28
CA SER A 412 -45.61 -14.91 6.44
C SER A 412 -44.13 -15.04 6.02
N ILE A 413 -43.57 -16.24 6.18
CA ILE A 413 -42.16 -16.49 5.93
C ILE A 413 -42.02 -17.66 4.95
N GLY A 414 -41.30 -17.42 3.85
CA GLY A 414 -40.83 -18.48 2.95
C GLY A 414 -39.33 -18.71 3.09
N TYR A 415 -38.88 -19.93 2.95
CA TYR A 415 -37.44 -20.20 2.97
C TYR A 415 -36.99 -21.22 1.94
N ALA A 416 -35.74 -21.10 1.52
CA ALA A 416 -35.05 -22.01 0.63
C ALA A 416 -33.59 -22.16 1.06
N CYS A 417 -32.98 -23.31 0.72
CA CYS A 417 -31.68 -23.71 1.23
C CYS A 417 -30.71 -24.07 0.10
N CYS A 418 -29.48 -23.64 0.25
CA CYS A 418 -28.36 -24.02 -0.61
C CYS A 418 -27.42 -24.96 0.18
N PRO A 419 -26.98 -26.11 -0.40
CA PRO A 419 -27.28 -26.61 -1.73
C PRO A 419 -28.56 -27.47 -1.84
N ASP A 420 -29.30 -27.72 -0.75
CA ASP A 420 -30.37 -28.72 -0.66
C ASP A 420 -31.50 -28.51 -1.70
N ASP A 421 -31.92 -27.27 -1.93
CA ASP A 421 -32.94 -26.92 -2.90
C ASP A 421 -32.33 -26.52 -4.25
N THR A 422 -31.27 -25.72 -4.22
CA THR A 422 -30.57 -25.22 -5.40
C THR A 422 -29.19 -24.65 -5.05
N ALA A 423 -28.26 -24.67 -6.00
CA ALA A 423 -26.98 -23.96 -5.94
C ALA A 423 -26.99 -22.65 -6.75
N SER A 424 -28.11 -22.25 -7.35
CA SER A 424 -28.24 -21.01 -8.11
C SER A 424 -28.81 -19.91 -7.24
N LYS A 425 -28.15 -18.75 -7.22
CA LYS A 425 -28.55 -17.55 -6.45
C LYS A 425 -29.99 -17.10 -6.78
N ASP A 426 -30.24 -16.94 -8.08
CA ASP A 426 -31.53 -16.37 -8.53
C ASP A 426 -32.68 -17.35 -8.27
N VAL A 427 -32.42 -18.65 -8.45
CA VAL A 427 -33.41 -19.70 -8.16
C VAL A 427 -33.67 -19.79 -6.65
N LEU A 428 -32.64 -19.63 -5.81
CA LEU A 428 -32.79 -19.66 -4.35
C LEU A 428 -33.68 -18.54 -3.84
N LEU A 429 -33.47 -17.33 -4.33
CA LEU A 429 -34.30 -16.17 -4.00
C LEU A 429 -35.76 -16.35 -4.48
N ASP A 430 -35.95 -16.79 -5.73
CA ASP A 430 -37.28 -17.04 -6.32
C ASP A 430 -38.05 -18.11 -5.55
N MET A 431 -37.36 -19.20 -5.13
CA MET A 431 -37.99 -20.26 -4.33
C MET A 431 -38.44 -19.76 -2.96
N ALA A 432 -37.58 -18.97 -2.27
CA ALA A 432 -37.95 -18.41 -0.96
C ALA A 432 -39.13 -17.42 -1.06
N ASP A 433 -39.15 -16.58 -2.10
CA ASP A 433 -40.25 -15.65 -2.36
C ASP A 433 -41.57 -16.37 -2.69
N LYS A 434 -41.52 -17.36 -3.60
CA LYS A 434 -42.68 -18.20 -3.92
C LYS A 434 -43.23 -18.93 -2.68
N ALA A 435 -42.34 -19.42 -1.82
CA ALA A 435 -42.75 -20.04 -0.56
C ALA A 435 -43.48 -19.05 0.36
N MET A 436 -42.98 -17.85 0.51
CA MET A 436 -43.59 -16.79 1.30
C MET A 436 -45.00 -16.42 0.73
N TYR A 437 -45.06 -16.25 -0.59
CA TYR A 437 -46.32 -15.96 -1.26
C TYR A 437 -47.39 -17.08 -1.09
N ALA A 438 -46.96 -18.36 -1.18
CA ALA A 438 -47.80 -19.50 -0.87
C ALA A 438 -48.33 -19.47 0.58
N GLY A 439 -47.47 -19.08 1.52
CA GLY A 439 -47.86 -18.86 2.92
C GLY A 439 -48.93 -17.80 3.09
N LYS A 440 -48.79 -16.68 2.42
CA LYS A 440 -49.80 -15.58 2.40
C LYS A 440 -51.14 -16.03 1.89
N THR A 441 -51.18 -16.77 0.77
CA THR A 441 -52.41 -17.26 0.15
C THR A 441 -53.07 -18.39 0.94
N SER A 442 -52.33 -19.15 1.68
CA SER A 442 -52.79 -20.29 2.51
C SER A 442 -53.31 -19.89 3.89
N GLY A 443 -53.43 -18.58 4.21
CA GLY A 443 -54.03 -18.10 5.47
C GLY A 443 -53.12 -17.27 6.34
N LYS A 444 -51.94 -16.83 5.85
CA LYS A 444 -50.97 -15.96 6.55
C LYS A 444 -50.40 -16.57 7.86
N ASN A 445 -49.55 -15.81 8.59
CA ASN A 445 -49.00 -16.18 9.87
C ASN A 445 -48.38 -17.59 9.89
N ARG A 446 -47.49 -17.90 8.95
CA ARG A 446 -46.90 -19.22 8.80
C ARG A 446 -45.51 -19.19 8.16
N VAL A 447 -44.81 -20.28 8.38
CA VAL A 447 -43.58 -20.61 7.71
C VAL A 447 -43.83 -21.64 6.62
N GLN A 448 -43.28 -21.44 5.44
CA GLN A 448 -43.45 -22.34 4.29
C GLN A 448 -42.11 -22.57 3.59
N ARG A 449 -41.92 -23.81 3.12
CA ARG A 449 -40.85 -24.17 2.17
C ARG A 449 -41.47 -24.62 0.87
N VAL A 450 -40.93 -24.16 -0.26
CA VAL A 450 -41.28 -24.79 -1.54
C VAL A 450 -40.47 -26.07 -1.64
N THR A 451 -41.13 -27.23 -1.49
CA THR A 451 -40.57 -28.48 -1.90
C THR A 451 -40.49 -28.48 -3.43
N GLY A 452 -39.28 -28.69 -3.99
CA GLY A 452 -38.99 -28.54 -5.39
C GLY A 452 -40.07 -29.14 -6.28
N VAL A 453 -40.40 -28.40 -7.33
CA VAL A 453 -41.09 -28.94 -8.49
C VAL A 453 -40.08 -29.89 -9.15
N SER A 454 -40.30 -31.19 -8.99
CA SER A 454 -39.63 -32.28 -9.73
C SER A 454 -39.78 -32.10 -11.25
#